data_3fefd1a70bd556593a6e4b413201d5a1
#
_entry.id   3fefd1a70bd556593a6e4b413201d5a1
#
_cell.length_a   1.000
_cell.length_b   1.000
_cell.length_c   1.000
_cell.angle_alpha   90.00
_cell.angle_beta   90.00
_cell.angle_gamma   90.00
#
_symmetry.space_group_name_H-M   'P 1'
#
loop_
_entity.id
_entity.type
_entity.pdbx_description
1 polymer ?
#
loop_
_entity_poly.entity_id
_entity_poly.type
_entity_poly.pdbx_seq_one_letter_code
_entity_poly.pdbx_strand_id
1 'polypeptide(L)'
;LISDGQQITIESKTRFRETQQTIEQFEKNLFGQSDILICPSTLDTAPQLADGTGSPLMSRAFTLLGLPSLSLPYGLADNGLPLGVQVVARRGNDLSLLLFAEKYLDKGL
;
A
#
# COMPACT_ATOMS: atom_id res chain seq x y z
N LEU A 1 19.08 8.38 20.07
CA LEU A 1 18.85 7.94 18.68
C LEU A 1 20.13 7.59 17.97
N ILE A 2 21.11 8.49 17.97
CA ILE A 2 22.41 8.23 17.32
C ILE A 2 23.16 7.13 18.05
N SER A 3 23.12 7.13 19.38
CA SER A 3 23.77 6.08 20.19
C SER A 3 23.13 4.72 19.97
N ASP A 4 21.81 4.65 19.77
CA ASP A 4 21.11 3.40 19.47
C ASP A 4 21.56 2.84 18.13
N GLY A 5 21.74 3.69 17.12
CA GLY A 5 22.25 3.28 15.82
C GLY A 5 23.66 2.72 15.88
N GLN A 6 24.50 3.23 16.77
CA GLN A 6 25.88 2.76 16.94
C GLN A 6 25.97 1.38 17.61
N GLN A 7 24.89 0.94 18.29
CA GLN A 7 24.87 -0.35 18.98
C GLN A 7 24.34 -1.49 18.10
N ILE A 8 24.08 -1.25 16.80
CA ILE A 8 23.63 -2.29 15.89
C ILE A 8 24.74 -3.33 15.74
N THR A 9 24.43 -4.57 16.12
CA THR A 9 25.36 -5.70 16.07
C THR A 9 25.25 -6.45 14.74
N ILE A 10 26.23 -7.33 14.47
CA ILE A 10 26.18 -8.23 13.31
C ILE A 10 24.92 -9.12 13.38
N GLU A 11 24.56 -9.57 14.58
CA GLU A 11 23.37 -10.39 14.81
C GLU A 11 22.09 -9.63 14.43
N SER A 12 21.97 -8.34 14.82
CA SER A 12 20.85 -7.49 14.44
C SER A 12 20.76 -7.29 12.93
N LYS A 13 21.89 -7.10 12.26
CA LYS A 13 21.95 -6.98 10.81
C LYS A 13 21.53 -8.26 10.11
N THR A 14 21.89 -9.43 10.65
CA THR A 14 21.50 -10.73 10.11
C THR A 14 19.99 -10.92 10.23
N ARG A 15 19.40 -10.58 11.37
CA ARG A 15 17.93 -10.64 11.56
C ARG A 15 17.20 -9.71 10.61
N PHE A 16 17.74 -8.52 10.38
CA PHE A 16 17.14 -7.58 9.44
C PHE A 16 17.10 -8.16 8.02
N ARG A 17 18.22 -8.79 7.58
CA ARG A 17 18.28 -9.45 6.27
C ARG A 17 17.28 -10.59 6.15
N GLU A 18 17.15 -11.42 7.19
CA GLU A 18 16.19 -12.52 7.21
C GLU A 18 14.76 -12.00 7.12
N THR A 19 14.44 -10.93 7.87
CA THR A 19 13.13 -10.29 7.81
C THR A 19 12.86 -9.73 6.41
N GLN A 20 13.86 -9.10 5.80
CA GLN A 20 13.74 -8.56 4.46
C GLN A 20 13.47 -9.65 3.43
N GLN A 21 14.15 -10.79 3.53
CA GLN A 21 13.92 -11.95 2.65
C GLN A 21 12.50 -12.50 2.83
N THR A 22 12.01 -12.56 4.06
CA THR A 22 10.64 -12.98 4.35
C THR A 22 9.62 -12.02 3.71
N ILE A 23 9.87 -10.73 3.79
CA ILE A 23 9.02 -9.70 3.18
C ILE A 23 9.00 -9.87 1.66
N GLU A 24 10.15 -10.08 1.03
CA GLU A 24 10.24 -10.30 -0.41
C GLU A 24 9.49 -11.55 -0.85
N GLN A 25 9.59 -12.63 -0.08
CA GLN A 25 8.84 -13.86 -0.38
C GLN A 25 7.33 -13.64 -0.21
N PHE A 26 6.92 -12.90 0.81
CA PHE A 26 5.52 -12.55 1.01
C PHE A 26 4.98 -11.71 -0.16
N GLU A 27 5.78 -10.76 -0.63
CA GLU A 27 5.42 -9.94 -1.80
C GLU A 27 5.20 -10.80 -3.04
N LYS A 28 6.11 -11.74 -3.31
CA LYS A 28 5.97 -12.67 -4.44
C LYS A 28 4.69 -13.49 -4.34
N ASN A 29 4.37 -13.98 -3.14
CA ASN A 29 3.18 -14.77 -2.92
C ASN A 29 1.90 -13.92 -3.06
N LEU A 30 1.94 -12.67 -2.59
CA LEU A 30 0.82 -11.76 -2.65
C LEU A 30 0.42 -11.44 -4.09
N PHE A 31 1.39 -11.15 -4.94
CA PHE A 31 1.13 -10.81 -6.34
C PHE A 31 0.91 -12.06 -7.22
N GLY A 32 1.61 -13.15 -6.94
CA GLY A 32 1.57 -14.33 -7.79
C GLY A 32 1.96 -13.97 -9.22
N GLN A 33 1.05 -14.17 -10.17
CA GLN A 33 1.24 -13.82 -11.58
C GLN A 33 0.63 -12.45 -11.94
N SER A 34 0.04 -11.77 -10.96
CA SER A 34 -0.57 -10.46 -11.18
C SER A 34 0.47 -9.35 -11.11
N ASP A 35 0.27 -8.31 -11.90
CA ASP A 35 1.13 -7.12 -11.89
C ASP A 35 0.58 -6.02 -10.98
N ILE A 36 -0.72 -6.00 -10.77
CA ILE A 36 -1.43 -5.00 -10.00
C ILE A 36 -2.39 -5.69 -9.03
N LEU A 37 -2.43 -5.19 -7.80
CA LEU A 37 -3.44 -5.56 -6.81
C LEU A 37 -4.41 -4.42 -6.64
N ILE A 38 -5.68 -4.75 -6.41
CA ILE A 38 -6.74 -3.78 -6.20
C ILE A 38 -7.44 -4.09 -4.89
N CYS A 39 -7.62 -3.05 -4.07
CA CYS A 39 -8.36 -3.17 -2.81
C CYS A 39 -9.01 -1.83 -2.46
N PRO A 40 -9.92 -1.79 -1.50
CA PRO A 40 -10.44 -0.50 -1.03
C PRO A 40 -9.34 0.39 -0.48
N SER A 41 -9.44 1.70 -0.70
CA SER A 41 -8.46 2.65 -0.15
C SER A 41 -8.58 2.78 1.37
N THR A 42 -9.81 2.70 1.88
CA THR A 42 -10.12 2.79 3.30
C THR A 42 -11.19 1.78 3.67
N LEU A 43 -11.44 1.60 4.97
CA LEU A 43 -12.48 0.68 5.44
C LEU A 43 -13.88 1.18 5.11
N ASP A 44 -14.07 2.50 5.04
CA ASP A 44 -15.36 3.12 4.82
C ASP A 44 -15.19 4.52 4.24
N THR A 45 -16.29 5.26 4.10
CA THR A 45 -16.24 6.67 3.70
C THR A 45 -15.55 7.53 4.76
N ALA A 46 -15.23 8.77 4.39
CA ALA A 46 -14.61 9.71 5.33
C ALA A 46 -15.49 9.88 6.58
N PRO A 47 -14.90 9.77 7.78
CA PRO A 47 -15.65 10.01 9.02
C PRO A 47 -15.92 11.50 9.20
N GLN A 48 -16.82 11.83 10.12
CA GLN A 48 -17.01 13.22 10.52
C GLN A 48 -15.75 13.74 11.20
N LEU A 49 -15.50 15.04 11.10
CA LEU A 49 -14.29 15.65 11.64
C LEU A 49 -14.10 15.35 13.14
N ALA A 50 -15.19 15.27 13.91
CA ALA A 50 -15.15 14.95 15.33
C ALA A 50 -14.64 13.54 15.63
N ASP A 51 -14.75 12.62 14.65
CA ASP A 51 -14.35 11.22 14.80
C ASP A 51 -12.93 10.94 14.29
N GLY A 52 -12.21 11.98 13.90
CA GLY A 52 -10.82 11.89 13.46
C GLY A 52 -10.69 11.66 11.95
N THR A 53 -9.57 11.07 11.54
CA THR A 53 -9.22 10.90 10.11
C THR A 53 -9.51 9.50 9.56
N GLY A 54 -10.07 8.60 10.36
CA GLY A 54 -10.33 7.22 9.97
C GLY A 54 -9.13 6.30 10.21
N SER A 55 -9.28 5.05 9.79
CA SER A 55 -8.27 4.01 10.00
C SER A 55 -7.30 3.94 8.83
N PRO A 56 -5.98 3.87 9.08
CA PRO A 56 -4.99 3.65 8.01
C PRO A 56 -4.81 2.18 7.67
N LEU A 57 -5.70 1.29 8.13
CA LEU A 57 -5.51 -0.16 8.03
C LEU A 57 -5.24 -0.63 6.60
N MET A 58 -6.00 -0.12 5.61
CA MET A 58 -5.90 -0.58 4.23
C MET A 58 -4.58 -0.19 3.55
N SER A 59 -3.88 0.81 4.04
CA SER A 59 -2.60 1.24 3.46
C SER A 59 -1.39 0.83 4.28
N ARG A 60 -1.57 0.45 5.54
CA ARG A 60 -0.47 0.18 6.47
C ARG A 60 0.44 -0.95 5.99
N ALA A 61 -0.14 -2.05 5.55
CA ALA A 61 0.64 -3.20 5.10
C ALA A 61 1.51 -2.86 3.88
N PHE A 62 0.96 -2.13 2.91
CA PHE A 62 1.69 -1.77 1.69
C PHE A 62 2.80 -0.76 1.98
N THR A 63 2.57 0.17 2.92
CA THR A 63 3.59 1.09 3.39
C THR A 63 4.75 0.34 4.05
N LEU A 64 4.45 -0.62 4.92
CA LEU A 64 5.46 -1.43 5.59
C LEU A 64 6.28 -2.27 4.60
N LEU A 65 5.64 -2.77 3.55
CA LEU A 65 6.31 -3.55 2.50
C LEU A 65 7.09 -2.67 1.52
N GLY A 66 6.89 -1.36 1.55
CA GLY A 66 7.55 -0.44 0.62
C GLY A 66 7.04 -0.55 -0.81
N LEU A 67 5.77 -0.94 -0.99
CA LEU A 67 5.17 -1.08 -2.31
C LEU A 67 4.57 0.25 -2.77
N PRO A 68 4.71 0.60 -4.07
CA PRO A 68 4.04 1.76 -4.60
C PRO A 68 2.54 1.52 -4.65
N SER A 69 1.77 2.52 -4.21
CA SER A 69 0.32 2.45 -4.21
C SER A 69 -0.28 3.78 -4.60
N LEU A 70 -1.50 3.73 -5.13
CA LEU A 70 -2.20 4.90 -5.60
C LEU A 70 -3.69 4.72 -5.32
N SER A 71 -4.35 5.77 -4.83
CA SER A 71 -5.80 5.76 -4.63
C SER A 71 -6.48 6.42 -5.81
N LEU A 72 -7.48 5.75 -6.35
CA LEU A 72 -8.25 6.22 -7.51
C LEU A 72 -9.72 6.37 -7.13
N PRO A 73 -10.45 7.32 -7.75
CA PRO A 73 -11.88 7.46 -7.49
C PRO A 73 -12.63 6.23 -8.02
N TYR A 74 -13.56 5.73 -7.23
CA TYR A 74 -14.36 4.57 -7.62
C TYR A 74 -15.84 4.91 -7.81
N GLY A 75 -16.38 5.78 -6.97
CA GLY A 75 -17.80 6.14 -7.02
C GLY A 75 -18.24 6.76 -5.72
N LEU A 76 -19.53 6.72 -5.46
CA LEU A 76 -20.11 7.29 -4.26
C LEU A 76 -20.75 6.19 -3.42
N ALA A 77 -20.64 6.32 -2.10
CA ALA A 77 -21.37 5.48 -1.15
C ALA A 77 -22.83 5.91 -1.08
N ASP A 78 -23.66 5.12 -0.38
CA ASP A 78 -25.08 5.42 -0.21
C ASP A 78 -25.33 6.77 0.47
N ASN A 79 -24.40 7.22 1.31
CA ASN A 79 -24.48 8.51 1.98
C ASN A 79 -23.99 9.69 1.11
N GLY A 80 -23.64 9.46 -0.15
CA GLY A 80 -23.19 10.48 -1.09
C GLY A 80 -21.71 10.83 -1.01
N LEU A 81 -20.96 10.27 -0.05
CA LEU A 81 -19.54 10.54 0.07
C LEU A 81 -18.71 9.69 -0.91
N PRO A 82 -17.58 10.22 -1.39
CA PRO A 82 -16.76 9.50 -2.36
C PRO A 82 -16.09 8.27 -1.75
N LEU A 83 -15.93 7.24 -2.58
CA LEU A 83 -15.18 6.03 -2.30
C LEU A 83 -13.95 5.99 -3.18
N GLY A 84 -12.87 5.41 -2.67
CA GLY A 84 -11.64 5.19 -3.41
C GLY A 84 -11.30 3.72 -3.53
N VAL A 85 -10.60 3.38 -4.60
CA VAL A 85 -9.98 2.09 -4.79
C VAL A 85 -8.48 2.29 -4.77
N GLN A 86 -7.77 1.42 -4.05
CA GLN A 86 -6.32 1.46 -3.98
C GLN A 86 -5.75 0.45 -4.96
N VAL A 87 -4.81 0.89 -5.78
CA VAL A 87 -4.06 0.03 -6.69
C VAL A 87 -2.61 -0.01 -6.24
N VAL A 88 -2.02 -1.20 -6.26
CA VAL A 88 -0.70 -1.46 -5.71
C VAL A 88 0.10 -2.23 -6.73
N ALA A 89 1.35 -1.84 -6.96
CA ALA A 89 2.28 -2.53 -7.85
C ALA A 89 3.42 -3.14 -7.05
N ARG A 90 4.21 -3.99 -7.71
CA ARG A 90 5.42 -4.55 -7.13
C ARG A 90 6.44 -3.43 -6.88
N ARG A 91 7.33 -3.67 -5.94
CA ARG A 91 8.41 -2.72 -5.63
C ARG A 91 9.18 -2.36 -6.90
N GLY A 92 9.36 -1.06 -7.13
CA GLY A 92 10.07 -0.55 -8.29
C GLY A 92 9.23 -0.42 -9.56
N ASN A 93 7.98 -0.87 -9.55
CA ASN A 93 7.10 -0.82 -10.72
C ASN A 93 6.17 0.40 -10.71
N ASP A 94 6.67 1.54 -10.28
CA ASP A 94 5.91 2.78 -10.20
C ASP A 94 5.32 3.20 -11.55
N LEU A 95 6.10 3.02 -12.61
CA LEU A 95 5.65 3.38 -13.96
C LEU A 95 4.44 2.52 -14.38
N SER A 96 4.49 1.21 -14.12
CA SER A 96 3.36 0.31 -14.43
C SER A 96 2.10 0.75 -13.69
N LEU A 97 2.25 1.19 -12.45
CA LEU A 97 1.14 1.70 -11.64
C LEU A 97 0.54 2.96 -12.26
N LEU A 98 1.38 3.91 -12.66
CA LEU A 98 0.92 5.16 -13.27
C LEU A 98 0.24 4.92 -14.62
N LEU A 99 0.76 4.00 -15.41
CA LEU A 99 0.14 3.63 -16.70
C LEU A 99 -1.22 2.96 -16.49
N PHE A 100 -1.35 2.11 -15.49
CA PHE A 100 -2.64 1.53 -15.12
C PHE A 100 -3.63 2.60 -14.69
N ALA A 101 -3.19 3.55 -13.87
CA ALA A 101 -4.03 4.66 -13.39
C ALA A 101 -4.54 5.51 -14.55
N GLU A 102 -3.67 5.81 -15.51
CA GLU A 102 -4.05 6.57 -16.70
C GLU A 102 -5.15 5.88 -17.50
N LYS A 103 -5.00 4.58 -17.74
CA LYS A 103 -6.04 3.78 -18.43
C LYS A 103 -7.34 3.74 -17.65
N TYR A 104 -7.26 3.60 -16.34
CA TYR A 104 -8.43 3.56 -15.48
C TYR A 104 -9.22 4.88 -15.55
N LEU A 105 -8.52 6.01 -15.49
CA LEU A 105 -9.17 7.32 -15.54
C LEU A 105 -9.83 7.58 -16.89
N ASP A 106 -9.29 7.00 -17.96
CA ASP A 106 -9.86 7.15 -19.31
C ASP A 106 -11.04 6.21 -19.56
N LYS A 107 -10.95 4.96 -19.14
CA LYS A 107 -11.88 3.90 -19.57
C LYS A 107 -12.60 3.17 -18.42
N GLY A 108 -12.18 3.39 -17.19
CA GLY A 108 -12.67 2.65 -16.03
C GLY A 108 -12.01 1.27 -15.90
N LEU A 109 -12.45 0.54 -14.90
CA LEU A 109 -11.93 -0.82 -14.65
C LEU A 109 -12.44 -1.85 -15.66
#